data_d57eaccc5c251a3d452d9cbe9d087ebc
#
_entry.id   d57eaccc5c251a3d452d9cbe9d087ebc
#
_cell.length_a   1.000
_cell.length_b   1.000
_cell.length_c   1.000
_cell.angle_alpha   90.00
_cell.angle_beta   90.00
_cell.angle_gamma   90.00
#
_symmetry.space_group_name_H-M   'P 1'
#
loop_
_entity.id
_entity.type
_entity.pdbx_description
1 polymer ?
#
loop_
_entity_poly.entity_id
_entity_poly.type
_entity_poly.pdbx_seq_one_letter_code
_entity_poly.pdbx_strand_id
1 'polypeptide(L)'
;MKNEYLLLTPGPLSTSESVRAAMLKDWCTWDDEYNKDIVEVIRTKLVKLATKHSGYTSVLMQGSGTASVEATIGSAIGKDGKLLVVDNGAYGARIAQIAEYLNIPCHVVSPGETSQPHLNEVETALASDPAITHVAIVHCETTTGMLNPIEAFASAAKAHGKVVILDAMSSFGGIPIDIAELGIDFMISSANKCIQGVPGFGFVIAKQTELEKCQGQARSLSLDLYDQWHCMEVNHGKWRFTSPTHTVRAFYQALLELEQEGGIEARHNRYQTNQKTLVAGMRSLGFEPLLSDDLHSPIITSFYSPTHSDYQFKAFYTRLKEQGFVIYPGKVSNADCFRIGNIGEVYPADIERLIGAIEKAMYWQVA
;
A
#
# COMPACT_ATOMS: atom_id res chain seq x y z
N MET A 1 25.25 -7.32 3.48
CA MET A 1 24.88 -8.33 4.51
C MET A 1 23.64 -9.07 4.06
N LYS A 2 23.69 -10.40 4.03
CA LYS A 2 22.52 -11.23 3.70
C LYS A 2 21.49 -11.14 4.84
N ASN A 3 20.19 -11.12 4.51
CA ASN A 3 19.14 -11.19 5.54
C ASN A 3 19.20 -12.56 6.23
N GLU A 4 19.01 -12.58 7.54
CA GLU A 4 18.93 -13.83 8.32
C GLU A 4 17.67 -14.63 7.99
N TYR A 5 16.60 -13.92 7.61
CA TYR A 5 15.31 -14.49 7.23
C TYR A 5 14.61 -13.67 6.15
N LEU A 6 13.68 -14.29 5.45
CA LEU A 6 12.76 -13.61 4.55
C LEU A 6 11.53 -13.12 5.30
N LEU A 7 11.20 -11.84 5.11
CA LEU A 7 9.98 -11.22 5.64
C LEU A 7 8.83 -11.45 4.66
N LEU A 8 8.00 -12.41 4.95
CA LEU A 8 6.78 -12.72 4.20
C LEU A 8 5.58 -12.02 4.85
N THR A 9 5.65 -10.71 4.91
CA THR A 9 4.72 -9.81 5.60
C THR A 9 4.09 -8.82 4.61
N PRO A 10 3.03 -8.10 4.99
CA PRO A 10 2.45 -7.07 4.11
C PRO A 10 3.29 -5.79 4.01
N GLY A 11 4.46 -5.76 4.64
CA GLY A 11 5.39 -4.64 4.75
C GLY A 11 5.51 -4.15 6.20
N PRO A 12 6.74 -3.84 6.67
CA PRO A 12 8.02 -3.88 5.93
C PRO A 12 8.35 -5.27 5.38
N LEU A 13 9.09 -5.32 4.28
CA LEU A 13 9.42 -6.52 3.52
C LEU A 13 10.95 -6.74 3.44
N SER A 14 11.37 -7.90 2.93
CA SER A 14 12.79 -8.12 2.61
C SER A 14 13.18 -7.28 1.40
N THR A 15 14.21 -6.45 1.58
CA THR A 15 14.83 -5.63 0.52
C THR A 15 16.08 -6.29 -0.02
N SER A 16 16.49 -5.91 -1.23
CA SER A 16 17.77 -6.31 -1.83
C SER A 16 18.97 -5.78 -1.03
N GLU A 17 20.14 -6.36 -1.26
CA GLU A 17 21.37 -5.89 -0.62
C GLU A 17 21.74 -4.46 -1.09
N SER A 18 21.54 -4.14 -2.37
CA SER A 18 21.81 -2.82 -2.94
C SER A 18 20.91 -1.74 -2.38
N VAL A 19 19.64 -2.01 -2.13
CA VAL A 19 18.73 -1.07 -1.44
C VAL A 19 19.23 -0.77 -0.03
N ARG A 20 19.66 -1.78 0.73
CA ARG A 20 20.22 -1.57 2.08
C ARG A 20 21.56 -0.85 2.03
N ALA A 21 22.44 -1.20 1.09
CA ALA A 21 23.74 -0.54 0.92
C ALA A 21 23.61 0.95 0.56
N ALA A 22 22.55 1.33 -0.14
CA ALA A 22 22.28 2.72 -0.51
C ALA A 22 22.07 3.64 0.70
N MET A 23 21.83 3.11 1.90
CA MET A 23 21.69 3.87 3.15
C MET A 23 23.02 4.18 3.85
N LEU A 24 24.16 3.70 3.34
CA LEU A 24 25.45 3.84 4.03
C LEU A 24 26.13 5.21 3.81
N LYS A 25 25.59 6.08 2.96
CA LYS A 25 26.12 7.43 2.70
C LYS A 25 25.18 8.48 3.32
N ASP A 26 25.76 9.42 4.06
CA ASP A 26 25.08 10.63 4.50
C ASP A 26 24.91 11.62 3.34
N TRP A 27 23.76 12.30 3.29
CA TRP A 27 23.41 13.23 2.23
C TRP A 27 23.07 14.61 2.77
N CYS A 28 23.57 15.64 2.10
CA CYS A 28 23.26 17.02 2.42
C CYS A 28 21.95 17.43 1.71
N THR A 29 20.94 17.84 2.48
CA THR A 29 19.63 18.28 1.94
C THR A 29 19.65 19.69 1.34
N TRP A 30 20.81 20.36 1.33
CA TRP A 30 21.01 21.64 0.66
C TRP A 30 21.51 21.49 -0.78
N ASP A 31 22.18 20.38 -1.12
CA ASP A 31 22.86 20.18 -2.37
C ASP A 31 21.93 19.73 -3.50
N ASP A 32 22.26 20.16 -4.72
CA ASP A 32 21.58 19.74 -5.94
C ASP A 32 21.70 18.23 -6.18
N GLU A 33 22.84 17.62 -5.82
CA GLU A 33 23.08 16.17 -5.88
C GLU A 33 21.97 15.38 -5.17
N TYR A 34 21.46 15.87 -4.03
CA TYR A 34 20.36 15.22 -3.34
C TYR A 34 19.00 15.66 -3.88
N ASN A 35 18.78 16.96 -4.03
CA ASN A 35 17.46 17.48 -4.37
C ASN A 35 17.10 17.22 -5.83
N LYS A 36 17.98 17.55 -6.79
CA LYS A 36 17.73 17.39 -8.22
C LYS A 36 17.98 15.97 -8.71
N ASP A 37 19.11 15.36 -8.33
CA ASP A 37 19.54 14.10 -8.93
C ASP A 37 18.91 12.88 -8.24
N ILE A 38 18.31 13.05 -7.05
CA ILE A 38 17.61 11.97 -6.34
C ILE A 38 16.12 12.30 -6.17
N VAL A 39 15.76 13.38 -5.46
CA VAL A 39 14.37 13.66 -5.09
C VAL A 39 13.52 13.96 -6.33
N GLU A 40 13.94 14.87 -7.21
CA GLU A 40 13.19 15.19 -8.44
C GLU A 40 13.11 14.00 -9.41
N VAL A 41 14.18 13.19 -9.48
CA VAL A 41 14.14 11.96 -10.29
C VAL A 41 13.13 10.97 -9.71
N ILE A 42 13.07 10.78 -8.41
CA ILE A 42 12.05 9.96 -7.74
C ILE A 42 10.64 10.48 -8.09
N ARG A 43 10.40 11.77 -7.92
CA ARG A 43 9.11 12.42 -8.20
C ARG A 43 8.66 12.15 -9.64
N THR A 44 9.56 12.37 -10.59
CA THR A 44 9.30 12.13 -12.02
C THR A 44 9.01 10.64 -12.31
N LYS A 45 9.81 9.72 -11.73
CA LYS A 45 9.61 8.28 -11.92
C LYS A 45 8.28 7.80 -11.35
N LEU A 46 7.87 8.29 -10.18
CA LEU A 46 6.60 7.94 -9.56
C LEU A 46 5.40 8.31 -10.44
N VAL A 47 5.40 9.51 -11.03
CA VAL A 47 4.34 9.93 -11.95
C VAL A 47 4.31 9.03 -13.18
N LYS A 48 5.47 8.74 -13.80
CA LYS A 48 5.57 7.86 -14.97
C LYS A 48 5.11 6.42 -14.70
N LEU A 49 5.30 5.94 -13.49
CA LEU A 49 4.80 4.62 -13.06
C LEU A 49 3.27 4.60 -12.87
N ALA A 50 2.69 5.75 -12.50
CA ALA A 50 1.27 5.86 -12.19
C ALA A 50 0.39 6.15 -13.40
N THR A 51 0.91 6.85 -14.41
CA THR A 51 0.16 7.19 -15.62
C THR A 51 1.08 7.65 -16.74
N LYS A 52 0.60 7.47 -17.99
CA LYS A 52 1.22 8.02 -19.21
C LYS A 52 0.68 9.42 -19.56
N HIS A 53 -0.37 9.86 -18.89
CA HIS A 53 -1.02 11.15 -19.13
C HIS A 53 -0.33 12.28 -18.36
N SER A 54 -0.39 13.49 -18.90
CA SER A 54 0.08 14.71 -18.24
C SER A 54 -0.91 15.22 -17.18
N GLY A 55 -0.50 16.22 -16.40
CA GLY A 55 -1.36 16.89 -15.42
C GLY A 55 -1.33 16.25 -14.02
N TYR A 56 -0.38 15.37 -13.78
CA TYR A 56 -0.12 14.77 -12.47
C TYR A 56 1.26 15.14 -11.93
N THR A 57 1.36 15.21 -10.64
CA THR A 57 2.60 15.45 -9.90
C THR A 57 2.71 14.51 -8.71
N SER A 58 3.90 14.40 -8.09
CA SER A 58 4.09 13.59 -6.90
C SER A 58 4.64 14.42 -5.74
N VAL A 59 4.18 14.10 -4.54
CA VAL A 59 4.57 14.75 -3.28
C VAL A 59 5.10 13.68 -2.34
N LEU A 60 6.33 13.85 -1.88
CA LEU A 60 6.93 12.95 -0.89
C LEU A 60 6.62 13.48 0.51
N MET A 61 6.06 12.62 1.37
CA MET A 61 5.62 12.96 2.73
C MET A 61 6.39 12.16 3.76
N GLN A 62 7.06 12.84 4.68
CA GLN A 62 7.77 12.17 5.77
C GLN A 62 6.81 11.44 6.71
N GLY A 63 7.22 10.27 7.17
CA GLY A 63 6.44 9.45 8.10
C GLY A 63 5.99 8.12 7.50
N SER A 64 4.97 7.52 8.10
CA SER A 64 4.37 6.27 7.59
C SER A 64 3.43 6.55 6.41
N GLY A 65 3.03 5.47 5.70
CA GLY A 65 1.94 5.58 4.73
C GLY A 65 0.66 6.16 5.34
N THR A 66 0.34 5.84 6.60
CA THR A 66 -0.79 6.44 7.31
C THR A 66 -0.68 7.96 7.43
N ALA A 67 0.53 8.50 7.65
CA ALA A 67 0.75 9.95 7.66
C ALA A 67 0.44 10.58 6.28
N SER A 68 0.75 9.88 5.18
CA SER A 68 0.41 10.35 3.82
C SER A 68 -1.10 10.30 3.55
N VAL A 69 -1.81 9.31 4.08
CA VAL A 69 -3.29 9.26 4.04
C VAL A 69 -3.89 10.43 4.80
N GLU A 70 -3.41 10.67 6.03
CA GLU A 70 -3.85 11.78 6.87
C GLU A 70 -3.55 13.14 6.24
N ALA A 71 -2.35 13.32 5.66
CA ALA A 71 -1.97 14.51 4.92
C ALA A 71 -2.92 14.78 3.73
N THR A 72 -3.25 13.74 2.96
CA THR A 72 -4.15 13.86 1.81
C THR A 72 -5.56 14.23 2.24
N ILE A 73 -6.13 13.51 3.18
CA ILE A 73 -7.49 13.74 3.68
C ILE A 73 -7.59 15.13 4.35
N GLY A 74 -6.60 15.47 5.16
CA GLY A 74 -6.57 16.74 5.89
C GLY A 74 -6.33 17.97 5.02
N SER A 75 -5.73 17.79 3.83
CA SER A 75 -5.45 18.89 2.89
C SER A 75 -6.48 18.98 1.76
N ALA A 76 -6.97 17.83 1.25
CA ALA A 76 -7.87 17.81 0.10
C ALA A 76 -9.32 18.15 0.46
N ILE A 77 -9.78 17.77 1.67
CA ILE A 77 -11.17 17.94 2.06
C ILE A 77 -11.33 19.27 2.81
N GLY A 78 -11.91 20.25 2.13
CA GLY A 78 -12.19 21.58 2.69
C GLY A 78 -13.17 21.53 3.86
N LYS A 79 -13.41 22.72 4.48
CA LYS A 79 -14.24 22.83 5.69
C LYS A 79 -15.67 22.33 5.53
N ASP A 80 -16.24 22.53 4.32
CA ASP A 80 -17.61 22.14 4.01
C ASP A 80 -17.69 20.80 3.28
N GLY A 81 -16.54 20.09 3.16
CA GLY A 81 -16.44 18.80 2.48
C GLY A 81 -16.91 17.65 3.37
N LYS A 82 -17.42 16.60 2.73
CA LYS A 82 -17.79 15.32 3.34
C LYS A 82 -17.12 14.18 2.59
N LEU A 83 -16.59 13.23 3.35
CA LEU A 83 -15.93 12.03 2.82
C LEU A 83 -16.91 10.86 2.78
N LEU A 84 -16.96 10.12 1.68
CA LEU A 84 -17.47 8.76 1.63
C LEU A 84 -16.30 7.81 1.64
N VAL A 85 -16.31 6.84 2.56
CA VAL A 85 -15.30 5.78 2.66
C VAL A 85 -15.92 4.45 2.26
N VAL A 86 -15.29 3.79 1.29
CA VAL A 86 -15.59 2.40 0.95
C VAL A 86 -14.66 1.52 1.78
N ASP A 87 -15.23 0.84 2.80
CA ASP A 87 -14.51 0.09 3.82
C ASP A 87 -14.85 -1.40 3.75
N ASN A 88 -13.82 -2.23 3.63
CA ASN A 88 -13.92 -3.69 3.82
C ASN A 88 -12.73 -4.25 4.60
N GLY A 89 -12.19 -3.46 5.52
CA GLY A 89 -11.14 -3.92 6.41
C GLY A 89 -10.44 -2.81 7.20
N ALA A 90 -9.39 -3.16 7.90
CA ALA A 90 -8.72 -2.27 8.84
C ALA A 90 -8.14 -0.99 8.22
N TYR A 91 -7.89 -0.96 6.89
CA TYR A 91 -7.34 0.24 6.26
C TYR A 91 -8.44 1.19 5.81
N GLY A 92 -9.58 0.69 5.31
CA GLY A 92 -10.77 1.49 5.09
C GLY A 92 -11.29 2.09 6.41
N ALA A 93 -11.44 1.29 7.46
CA ALA A 93 -11.81 1.76 8.79
C ALA A 93 -10.85 2.84 9.33
N ARG A 94 -9.53 2.73 9.05
CA ARG A 94 -8.56 3.76 9.44
C ARG A 94 -8.76 5.07 8.71
N ILE A 95 -9.14 5.05 7.43
CA ILE A 95 -9.48 6.27 6.69
C ILE A 95 -10.66 6.98 7.36
N ALA A 96 -11.70 6.25 7.73
CA ALA A 96 -12.84 6.80 8.47
C ALA A 96 -12.42 7.38 9.83
N GLN A 97 -11.56 6.67 10.56
CA GLN A 97 -11.02 7.16 11.83
C GLN A 97 -10.19 8.44 11.67
N ILE A 98 -9.37 8.54 10.62
CA ILE A 98 -8.62 9.77 10.31
C ILE A 98 -9.58 10.92 10.05
N ALA A 99 -10.65 10.70 9.28
CA ALA A 99 -11.66 11.75 9.05
C ALA A 99 -12.31 12.22 10.35
N GLU A 100 -12.62 11.30 11.28
CA GLU A 100 -13.15 11.62 12.61
C GLU A 100 -12.18 12.50 13.41
N TYR A 101 -10.90 12.09 13.51
CA TYR A 101 -9.88 12.87 14.23
C TYR A 101 -9.65 14.26 13.63
N LEU A 102 -9.80 14.41 12.33
CA LEU A 102 -9.69 15.68 11.62
C LEU A 102 -11.00 16.49 11.60
N ASN A 103 -12.07 16.01 12.27
CA ASN A 103 -13.41 16.62 12.28
C ASN A 103 -13.95 16.82 10.84
N ILE A 104 -13.79 15.84 9.99
CA ILE A 104 -14.35 15.79 8.64
C ILE A 104 -15.59 14.90 8.67
N PRO A 105 -16.77 15.41 8.27
CA PRO A 105 -17.97 14.59 8.15
C PRO A 105 -17.70 13.38 7.24
N CYS A 106 -18.07 12.18 7.71
CA CYS A 106 -17.77 10.94 7.00
C CYS A 106 -19.02 10.06 6.89
N HIS A 107 -19.22 9.46 5.73
CA HIS A 107 -20.16 8.38 5.46
C HIS A 107 -19.38 7.11 5.15
N VAL A 108 -19.69 6.00 5.79
CA VAL A 108 -18.99 4.72 5.58
C VAL A 108 -19.94 3.72 4.95
N VAL A 109 -19.53 3.12 3.83
CA VAL A 109 -20.19 1.94 3.23
C VAL A 109 -19.30 0.74 3.51
N SER A 110 -19.81 -0.23 4.29
CA SER A 110 -19.02 -1.38 4.74
C SER A 110 -19.84 -2.68 4.68
N PRO A 111 -19.49 -3.61 3.76
CA PRO A 111 -20.11 -4.95 3.69
C PRO A 111 -19.50 -5.94 4.70
N GLY A 112 -18.47 -5.54 5.44
CA GLY A 112 -17.67 -6.42 6.29
C GLY A 112 -16.35 -6.86 5.65
N GLU A 113 -15.47 -7.48 6.45
CA GLU A 113 -14.04 -7.69 6.10
C GLU A 113 -13.81 -8.73 4.99
N THR A 114 -14.70 -9.70 4.81
CA THR A 114 -14.54 -10.80 3.84
C THR A 114 -15.40 -10.66 2.60
N SER A 115 -16.09 -9.52 2.44
CA SER A 115 -16.98 -9.24 1.31
C SER A 115 -16.46 -8.06 0.49
N GLN A 116 -16.62 -8.15 -0.83
CA GLN A 116 -16.38 -6.96 -1.67
C GLN A 116 -17.48 -5.91 -1.40
N PRO A 117 -17.11 -4.63 -1.41
CA PRO A 117 -18.10 -3.55 -1.33
C PRO A 117 -19.08 -3.61 -2.52
N HIS A 118 -20.34 -3.30 -2.25
CA HIS A 118 -21.37 -3.30 -3.28
C HIS A 118 -21.48 -1.93 -3.93
N LEU A 119 -21.31 -1.87 -5.25
CA LEU A 119 -21.35 -0.64 -6.02
C LEU A 119 -22.67 0.13 -5.85
N ASN A 120 -23.80 -0.57 -5.83
CA ASN A 120 -25.12 0.05 -5.67
C ASN A 120 -25.29 0.79 -4.32
N GLU A 121 -24.61 0.37 -3.26
CA GLU A 121 -24.64 1.06 -1.97
C GLU A 121 -23.88 2.39 -2.05
N VAL A 122 -22.75 2.40 -2.76
CA VAL A 122 -21.98 3.61 -3.02
C VAL A 122 -22.77 4.58 -3.91
N GLU A 123 -23.36 4.11 -5.00
CA GLU A 123 -24.20 4.92 -5.88
C GLU A 123 -25.43 5.50 -5.13
N THR A 124 -26.07 4.70 -4.29
CA THR A 124 -27.18 5.16 -3.44
C THR A 124 -26.74 6.27 -2.48
N ALA A 125 -25.59 6.10 -1.81
CA ALA A 125 -25.05 7.11 -0.91
C ALA A 125 -24.72 8.42 -1.66
N LEU A 126 -24.10 8.32 -2.83
CA LEU A 126 -23.75 9.48 -3.66
C LEU A 126 -24.98 10.23 -4.19
N ALA A 127 -26.04 9.49 -4.56
CA ALA A 127 -27.29 10.08 -5.05
C ALA A 127 -28.13 10.74 -3.94
N SER A 128 -28.11 10.15 -2.73
CA SER A 128 -28.92 10.62 -1.59
C SER A 128 -28.27 11.73 -0.79
N ASP A 129 -26.95 11.88 -0.86
CA ASP A 129 -26.19 12.86 -0.05
C ASP A 129 -25.30 13.76 -0.93
N PRO A 130 -25.84 14.89 -1.41
CA PRO A 130 -25.08 15.85 -2.22
C PRO A 130 -23.92 16.53 -1.49
N ALA A 131 -23.90 16.49 -0.14
CA ALA A 131 -22.81 17.03 0.66
C ALA A 131 -21.51 16.22 0.53
N ILE A 132 -21.56 14.97 0.09
CA ILE A 132 -20.37 14.18 -0.22
C ILE A 132 -19.59 14.86 -1.34
N THR A 133 -18.33 15.19 -1.08
CA THR A 133 -17.42 15.84 -2.04
C THR A 133 -16.30 14.90 -2.50
N HIS A 134 -15.91 13.97 -1.64
CA HIS A 134 -14.78 13.06 -1.85
C HIS A 134 -15.19 11.62 -1.59
N VAL A 135 -14.58 10.69 -2.34
CA VAL A 135 -14.71 9.24 -2.14
C VAL A 135 -13.32 8.66 -1.92
N ALA A 136 -13.13 7.93 -0.84
CA ALA A 136 -11.90 7.21 -0.56
C ALA A 136 -12.14 5.70 -0.61
N ILE A 137 -11.22 4.98 -1.27
CA ILE A 137 -11.22 3.53 -1.40
C ILE A 137 -9.81 2.96 -1.26
N VAL A 138 -9.69 1.78 -0.64
CA VAL A 138 -8.46 0.99 -0.57
C VAL A 138 -8.41 0.03 -1.77
N HIS A 139 -7.32 0.02 -2.55
CA HIS A 139 -7.19 -0.91 -3.68
C HIS A 139 -6.93 -2.35 -3.24
N CYS A 140 -5.97 -2.55 -2.35
CA CYS A 140 -5.64 -3.87 -1.80
C CYS A 140 -5.76 -3.83 -0.27
N GLU A 141 -6.83 -4.43 0.26
CA GLU A 141 -7.07 -4.53 1.70
C GLU A 141 -6.26 -5.71 2.28
N THR A 142 -5.12 -5.42 2.89
CA THR A 142 -4.20 -6.45 3.41
C THR A 142 -4.63 -7.04 4.75
N THR A 143 -5.74 -6.63 5.32
CA THR A 143 -6.40 -7.34 6.43
C THR A 143 -6.69 -8.79 6.02
N THR A 144 -7.27 -8.95 4.81
CA THR A 144 -7.65 -10.24 4.23
C THR A 144 -6.78 -10.67 3.05
N GLY A 145 -6.26 -9.71 2.28
CA GLY A 145 -5.61 -9.90 0.98
C GLY A 145 -6.54 -9.61 -0.21
N MET A 146 -7.70 -8.97 0.03
CA MET A 146 -8.69 -8.68 -1.00
C MET A 146 -8.25 -7.57 -1.94
N LEU A 147 -8.47 -7.78 -3.24
CA LEU A 147 -8.33 -6.75 -4.26
C LEU A 147 -9.71 -6.16 -4.58
N ASN A 148 -9.86 -4.86 -4.37
CA ASN A 148 -11.11 -4.15 -4.63
C ASN A 148 -11.22 -3.71 -6.09
N PRO A 149 -12.43 -3.75 -6.71
CA PRO A 149 -12.67 -3.35 -8.10
C PRO A 149 -12.77 -1.82 -8.22
N ILE A 150 -11.63 -1.13 -8.09
CA ILE A 150 -11.55 0.34 -7.99
C ILE A 150 -12.12 1.07 -9.19
N GLU A 151 -12.07 0.48 -10.40
CA GLU A 151 -12.58 1.09 -11.64
C GLU A 151 -14.06 1.44 -11.52
N ALA A 152 -14.89 0.49 -11.06
CA ALA A 152 -16.32 0.71 -10.91
C ALA A 152 -16.64 1.83 -9.92
N PHE A 153 -15.96 1.85 -8.77
CA PHE A 153 -16.18 2.86 -7.73
C PHE A 153 -15.68 4.25 -8.13
N ALA A 154 -14.52 4.32 -8.80
CA ALA A 154 -14.00 5.56 -9.32
C ALA A 154 -14.93 6.15 -10.40
N SER A 155 -15.41 5.29 -11.32
CA SER A 155 -16.38 5.70 -12.36
C SER A 155 -17.67 6.23 -11.74
N ALA A 156 -18.25 5.56 -10.76
CA ALA A 156 -19.44 6.04 -10.05
C ALA A 156 -19.20 7.38 -9.35
N ALA A 157 -18.07 7.53 -8.64
CA ALA A 157 -17.70 8.79 -7.99
C ALA A 157 -17.55 9.94 -9.01
N LYS A 158 -16.89 9.68 -10.15
CA LYS A 158 -16.72 10.68 -11.22
C LYS A 158 -18.03 11.04 -11.91
N ALA A 159 -18.96 10.10 -12.09
CA ALA A 159 -20.31 10.36 -12.63
C ALA A 159 -21.11 11.33 -11.73
N HIS A 160 -20.83 11.35 -10.43
CA HIS A 160 -21.38 12.30 -9.46
C HIS A 160 -20.51 13.53 -9.23
N GLY A 161 -19.45 13.74 -10.02
CA GLY A 161 -18.56 14.91 -9.93
C GLY A 161 -17.69 14.93 -8.65
N LYS A 162 -17.43 13.79 -8.02
CA LYS A 162 -16.66 13.71 -6.78
C LYS A 162 -15.17 13.55 -7.03
N VAL A 163 -14.37 13.99 -6.06
CA VAL A 163 -12.92 13.79 -6.02
C VAL A 163 -12.64 12.36 -5.51
N VAL A 164 -11.74 11.63 -6.19
CA VAL A 164 -11.42 10.24 -5.86
C VAL A 164 -10.04 10.15 -5.22
N ILE A 165 -10.00 9.58 -4.01
CA ILE A 165 -8.78 9.31 -3.24
C ILE A 165 -8.59 7.80 -3.20
N LEU A 166 -7.49 7.31 -3.77
CA LEU A 166 -7.13 5.90 -3.80
C LEU A 166 -5.99 5.62 -2.81
N ASP A 167 -6.27 4.81 -1.81
CA ASP A 167 -5.21 4.16 -1.04
C ASP A 167 -4.68 2.94 -1.80
N ALA A 168 -3.58 3.13 -2.53
CA ALA A 168 -2.84 2.10 -3.23
C ALA A 168 -1.57 1.69 -2.46
N MET A 169 -1.61 1.81 -1.13
CA MET A 169 -0.46 1.57 -0.24
C MET A 169 0.22 0.24 -0.53
N SER A 170 -0.56 -0.81 -0.63
CA SER A 170 -0.05 -2.17 -0.77
C SER A 170 0.01 -2.66 -2.21
N SER A 171 -0.54 -1.93 -3.17
CA SER A 171 -0.68 -2.38 -4.57
C SER A 171 0.20 -1.62 -5.56
N PHE A 172 0.46 -0.33 -5.34
CA PHE A 172 1.23 0.48 -6.27
C PHE A 172 2.66 -0.01 -6.42
N GLY A 173 3.09 -0.20 -7.66
CA GLY A 173 4.39 -0.79 -8.00
C GLY A 173 4.40 -2.32 -8.11
N GLY A 174 3.29 -3.00 -7.72
CA GLY A 174 3.13 -4.44 -7.81
C GLY A 174 1.86 -4.90 -8.54
N ILE A 175 0.91 -3.98 -8.76
CA ILE A 175 -0.28 -4.20 -9.57
C ILE A 175 -0.39 -3.04 -10.56
N PRO A 176 -0.56 -3.30 -11.87
CA PRO A 176 -0.72 -2.25 -12.87
C PRO A 176 -1.96 -1.38 -12.59
N ILE A 177 -1.76 -0.07 -12.61
CA ILE A 177 -2.82 0.94 -12.44
C ILE A 177 -2.45 2.14 -13.33
N ASP A 178 -3.37 2.65 -14.14
CA ASP A 178 -3.27 3.98 -14.72
C ASP A 178 -4.30 4.91 -14.05
N ILE A 179 -3.80 5.81 -13.20
CA ILE A 179 -4.67 6.66 -12.36
C ILE A 179 -5.45 7.69 -13.17
N ALA A 180 -4.94 8.12 -14.32
CA ALA A 180 -5.64 9.07 -15.17
C ALA A 180 -6.80 8.41 -15.93
N GLU A 181 -6.60 7.20 -16.45
CA GLU A 181 -7.65 6.42 -17.12
C GLU A 181 -8.78 6.08 -16.14
N LEU A 182 -8.46 5.79 -14.88
CA LEU A 182 -9.42 5.52 -13.81
C LEU A 182 -10.06 6.78 -13.21
N GLY A 183 -9.60 7.98 -13.58
CA GLY A 183 -10.11 9.23 -13.01
C GLY A 183 -9.77 9.44 -11.53
N ILE A 184 -8.67 8.85 -11.05
CA ILE A 184 -8.17 9.02 -9.68
C ILE A 184 -7.52 10.40 -9.55
N ASP A 185 -7.93 11.18 -8.55
CA ASP A 185 -7.39 12.51 -8.31
C ASP A 185 -6.19 12.50 -7.35
N PHE A 186 -6.22 11.64 -6.33
CA PHE A 186 -5.12 11.42 -5.39
C PHE A 186 -4.88 9.92 -5.21
N MET A 187 -3.68 9.47 -5.46
CA MET A 187 -3.25 8.10 -5.15
C MET A 187 -2.15 8.14 -4.11
N ILE A 188 -2.28 7.32 -3.07
CA ILE A 188 -1.39 7.31 -1.91
C ILE A 188 -0.65 5.98 -1.85
N SER A 189 0.67 6.03 -1.61
CA SER A 189 1.46 4.83 -1.36
C SER A 189 2.65 5.13 -0.44
N SER A 190 3.52 4.15 -0.20
CA SER A 190 4.70 4.31 0.67
C SER A 190 5.92 3.57 0.14
N ALA A 191 7.09 4.00 0.62
CA ALA A 191 8.37 3.50 0.15
C ALA A 191 8.59 2.00 0.39
N ASN A 192 8.04 1.46 1.47
CA ASN A 192 8.33 0.12 1.99
C ASN A 192 7.34 -0.97 1.55
N LYS A 193 6.66 -0.77 0.41
CA LYS A 193 5.69 -1.72 -0.15
C LYS A 193 6.21 -2.27 -1.49
N CYS A 194 5.37 -2.41 -2.50
CA CYS A 194 5.72 -3.11 -3.74
C CYS A 194 6.90 -2.52 -4.52
N ILE A 195 7.27 -1.26 -4.31
CA ILE A 195 8.51 -0.69 -4.89
C ILE A 195 9.76 -1.23 -4.18
N GLN A 196 9.62 -1.83 -2.99
CA GLN A 196 10.67 -2.52 -2.23
C GLN A 196 11.75 -1.59 -1.65
N GLY A 197 11.37 -0.35 -1.30
CA GLY A 197 12.21 0.50 -0.46
C GLY A 197 12.07 0.15 1.03
N VAL A 198 12.61 1.02 1.88
CA VAL A 198 12.57 0.89 3.34
C VAL A 198 11.57 1.87 3.97
N PRO A 199 11.07 1.62 5.20
CA PRO A 199 10.16 2.53 5.89
C PRO A 199 10.79 3.92 6.16
N GLY A 200 9.97 4.98 6.19
CA GLY A 200 10.39 6.32 6.60
C GLY A 200 9.67 7.46 5.89
N PHE A 201 9.08 7.20 4.71
CA PHE A 201 8.21 8.16 4.05
C PHE A 201 7.15 7.46 3.19
N GLY A 202 6.07 8.20 2.93
CA GLY A 202 5.10 7.86 1.91
C GLY A 202 5.07 8.92 0.82
N PHE A 203 4.22 8.74 -0.16
CA PHE A 203 4.06 9.69 -1.26
C PHE A 203 2.62 9.71 -1.76
N VAL A 204 2.27 10.84 -2.35
CA VAL A 204 0.97 11.05 -2.98
C VAL A 204 1.22 11.44 -4.44
N ILE A 205 0.56 10.76 -5.36
CA ILE A 205 0.53 11.15 -6.78
C ILE A 205 -0.83 11.79 -6.98
N ALA A 206 -0.83 13.06 -7.36
CA ALA A 206 -2.02 13.87 -7.40
C ALA A 206 -2.23 14.51 -8.76
N LYS A 207 -3.50 14.63 -9.16
CA LYS A 207 -3.88 15.52 -10.27
C LYS A 207 -3.59 16.95 -9.84
N GLN A 208 -2.74 17.63 -10.61
CA GLN A 208 -2.21 18.93 -10.23
C GLN A 208 -3.31 19.95 -9.95
N THR A 209 -4.37 19.99 -10.78
CA THR A 209 -5.50 20.91 -10.60
C THR A 209 -6.30 20.66 -9.32
N GLU A 210 -6.34 19.43 -8.79
CA GLU A 210 -6.98 19.12 -7.50
C GLU A 210 -6.04 19.44 -6.34
N LEU A 211 -4.74 19.21 -6.51
CA LEU A 211 -3.74 19.57 -5.50
C LEU A 211 -3.65 21.10 -5.30
N GLU A 212 -3.72 21.88 -6.35
CA GLU A 212 -3.74 23.36 -6.27
C GLU A 212 -4.91 23.89 -5.43
N LYS A 213 -6.06 23.21 -5.45
CA LYS A 213 -7.22 23.56 -4.62
C LYS A 213 -6.98 23.30 -3.12
N CYS A 214 -5.98 22.52 -2.75
CA CYS A 214 -5.65 22.24 -1.34
C CYS A 214 -4.98 23.42 -0.63
N GLN A 215 -4.59 24.49 -1.34
CA GLN A 215 -3.90 25.64 -0.77
C GLN A 215 -4.67 26.24 0.42
N GLY A 216 -4.01 26.29 1.58
CA GLY A 216 -4.56 26.87 2.80
C GLY A 216 -5.69 26.05 3.45
N GLN A 217 -5.93 24.82 3.02
CA GLN A 217 -6.97 23.94 3.58
C GLN A 217 -6.45 22.95 4.60
N ALA A 218 -5.14 22.74 4.69
CA ALA A 218 -4.54 21.74 5.55
C ALA A 218 -4.91 21.93 7.03
N ARG A 219 -5.22 20.82 7.71
CA ARG A 219 -5.55 20.78 9.14
C ARG A 219 -4.33 20.54 10.03
N SER A 220 -3.13 20.43 9.44
CA SER A 220 -1.87 20.21 10.12
C SER A 220 -0.74 20.96 9.45
N LEU A 221 0.15 21.58 10.23
CA LEU A 221 1.32 22.27 9.71
C LEU A 221 2.29 21.30 8.99
N SER A 222 2.63 20.18 9.62
CA SER A 222 3.64 19.25 9.12
C SER A 222 3.11 18.30 8.05
N LEU A 223 1.79 18.10 7.99
CA LEU A 223 1.11 17.24 7.03
C LEU A 223 0.35 18.05 5.95
N ASP A 224 0.72 19.30 5.72
CA ASP A 224 0.20 20.11 4.64
C ASP A 224 0.75 19.62 3.30
N LEU A 225 -0.12 18.96 2.52
CA LEU A 225 0.23 18.34 1.25
C LEU A 225 0.57 19.39 0.19
N TYR A 226 -0.20 20.51 0.16
CA TYR A 226 0.03 21.57 -0.81
C TYR A 226 1.36 22.30 -0.57
N ASP A 227 1.61 22.72 0.66
CA ASP A 227 2.84 23.44 0.98
C ASP A 227 4.07 22.56 0.82
N GLN A 228 3.98 21.25 1.12
CA GLN A 228 5.05 20.30 0.84
C GLN A 228 5.33 20.21 -0.67
N TRP A 229 4.30 20.06 -1.48
CA TRP A 229 4.40 20.06 -2.94
C TRP A 229 4.99 21.37 -3.47
N HIS A 230 4.43 22.50 -3.06
CA HIS A 230 4.88 23.83 -3.51
C HIS A 230 6.35 24.07 -3.19
N CYS A 231 6.78 23.70 -2.00
CA CYS A 231 8.19 23.78 -1.62
C CYS A 231 9.08 22.95 -2.56
N MET A 232 8.68 21.72 -2.89
CA MET A 232 9.41 20.86 -3.83
C MET A 232 9.45 21.45 -5.25
N GLU A 233 8.34 22.00 -5.73
CA GLU A 233 8.27 22.60 -7.07
C GLU A 233 9.21 23.82 -7.21
N VAL A 234 9.12 24.78 -6.29
CA VAL A 234 9.87 26.02 -6.40
C VAL A 234 11.34 25.89 -5.99
N ASN A 235 11.71 24.84 -5.27
CA ASN A 235 13.06 24.60 -4.76
C ASN A 235 13.67 23.26 -5.25
N HIS A 236 13.25 22.79 -6.42
CA HIS A 236 13.85 21.64 -7.10
C HIS A 236 14.00 20.41 -6.20
N GLY A 237 12.89 19.92 -5.64
CA GLY A 237 12.85 18.70 -4.82
C GLY A 237 13.13 18.89 -3.33
N LYS A 238 13.41 20.11 -2.88
CA LYS A 238 13.67 20.38 -1.47
C LYS A 238 12.42 20.15 -0.62
N TRP A 239 12.60 19.42 0.48
CA TRP A 239 11.54 19.21 1.46
C TRP A 239 11.34 20.43 2.35
N ARG A 240 10.13 20.67 2.82
CA ARG A 240 9.85 21.77 3.80
C ARG A 240 10.63 21.60 5.10
N PHE A 241 10.69 20.35 5.58
CA PHE A 241 11.35 19.97 6.83
C PHE A 241 12.44 18.94 6.55
N THR A 242 13.11 18.45 7.59
CA THR A 242 14.20 17.48 7.45
C THR A 242 13.75 16.23 6.70
N SER A 243 14.39 15.95 5.58
CA SER A 243 14.12 14.76 4.75
C SER A 243 14.75 13.51 5.37
N PRO A 244 14.11 12.34 5.28
CA PRO A 244 14.69 11.04 5.68
C PRO A 244 15.68 10.55 4.61
N THR A 245 16.84 11.20 4.50
CA THR A 245 17.76 11.09 3.36
C THR A 245 18.17 9.67 3.00
N HIS A 246 18.51 8.86 4.00
CA HIS A 246 18.90 7.46 3.81
C HIS A 246 17.78 6.62 3.20
N THR A 247 16.55 6.80 3.70
CA THR A 247 15.35 6.10 3.19
C THR A 247 15.03 6.54 1.76
N VAL A 248 15.13 7.84 1.48
CA VAL A 248 14.89 8.39 0.14
C VAL A 248 15.91 7.84 -0.86
N ARG A 249 17.18 7.75 -0.47
CA ARG A 249 18.21 7.16 -1.33
C ARG A 249 18.02 5.66 -1.54
N ALA A 250 17.62 4.92 -0.51
CA ALA A 250 17.26 3.51 -0.64
C ALA A 250 16.07 3.31 -1.59
N PHE A 251 15.08 4.18 -1.52
CA PHE A 251 13.93 4.15 -2.42
C PHE A 251 14.28 4.45 -3.86
N TYR A 252 15.21 5.40 -4.09
CA TYR A 252 15.75 5.63 -5.43
C TYR A 252 16.38 4.37 -6.01
N GLN A 253 17.17 3.65 -5.21
CA GLN A 253 17.75 2.37 -5.62
C GLN A 253 16.66 1.33 -5.94
N ALA A 254 15.63 1.24 -5.12
CA ALA A 254 14.50 0.33 -5.34
C ALA A 254 13.72 0.64 -6.63
N LEU A 255 13.59 1.92 -7.02
CA LEU A 255 13.02 2.32 -8.30
C LEU A 255 13.89 1.89 -9.50
N LEU A 256 15.21 1.97 -9.37
CA LEU A 256 16.12 1.48 -10.41
C LEU A 256 16.02 -0.05 -10.57
N GLU A 257 15.87 -0.79 -9.47
CA GLU A 257 15.66 -2.24 -9.50
C GLU A 257 14.32 -2.63 -10.11
N LEU A 258 13.26 -1.85 -9.83
CA LEU A 258 11.96 -2.05 -10.49
C LEU A 258 12.07 -1.88 -12.02
N GLU A 259 12.80 -0.87 -12.48
CA GLU A 259 13.05 -0.68 -13.92
C GLU A 259 13.88 -1.84 -14.53
N GLN A 260 14.93 -2.28 -13.83
CA GLN A 260 15.77 -3.39 -14.25
C GLN A 260 15.03 -4.73 -14.31
N GLU A 261 14.07 -4.94 -13.42
CA GLU A 261 13.19 -6.12 -13.42
C GLU A 261 12.24 -6.14 -14.64
N GLY A 262 11.99 -5.00 -15.26
CA GLY A 262 11.06 -4.84 -16.39
C GLY A 262 9.79 -4.07 -16.02
N GLY A 263 9.82 -3.31 -14.94
CA GLY A 263 8.73 -2.44 -14.49
C GLY A 263 7.64 -3.17 -13.71
N ILE A 264 6.49 -2.49 -13.59
CA ILE A 264 5.36 -2.99 -12.79
C ILE A 264 4.81 -4.31 -13.33
N GLU A 265 4.76 -4.49 -14.65
CA GLU A 265 4.24 -5.71 -15.28
C GLU A 265 5.09 -6.95 -14.91
N ALA A 266 6.40 -6.85 -14.98
CA ALA A 266 7.30 -7.95 -14.62
C ALA A 266 7.17 -8.28 -13.12
N ARG A 267 7.14 -7.25 -12.27
CA ARG A 267 6.95 -7.41 -10.82
C ARG A 267 5.60 -8.03 -10.49
N HIS A 268 4.53 -7.59 -11.14
CA HIS A 268 3.20 -8.17 -11.00
C HIS A 268 3.19 -9.66 -11.34
N ASN A 269 3.79 -10.05 -12.47
CA ASN A 269 3.89 -11.43 -12.89
C ASN A 269 4.66 -12.30 -11.88
N ARG A 270 5.74 -11.77 -11.29
CA ARG A 270 6.47 -12.45 -10.23
C ARG A 270 5.62 -12.64 -8.98
N TYR A 271 4.92 -11.60 -8.53
CA TYR A 271 4.04 -11.68 -7.36
C TYR A 271 2.86 -12.62 -7.59
N GLN A 272 2.27 -12.63 -8.79
CA GLN A 272 1.22 -13.60 -9.14
C GLN A 272 1.74 -15.04 -9.11
N THR A 273 2.94 -15.26 -9.64
CA THR A 273 3.57 -16.60 -9.63
C THR A 273 3.82 -17.03 -8.18
N ASN A 274 4.38 -16.15 -7.35
CA ASN A 274 4.59 -16.42 -5.93
C ASN A 274 3.29 -16.79 -5.22
N GLN A 275 2.23 -16.02 -5.42
CA GLN A 275 0.92 -16.23 -4.78
C GLN A 275 0.28 -17.55 -5.23
N LYS A 276 0.27 -17.85 -6.54
CA LYS A 276 -0.27 -19.09 -7.06
C LYS A 276 0.48 -20.32 -6.52
N THR A 277 1.82 -20.26 -6.50
CA THR A 277 2.67 -21.32 -5.94
C THR A 277 2.38 -21.50 -4.45
N LEU A 278 2.28 -20.40 -3.70
CA LEU A 278 1.95 -20.42 -2.28
C LEU A 278 0.60 -21.09 -2.01
N VAL A 279 -0.47 -20.63 -2.67
CA VAL A 279 -1.83 -21.15 -2.44
C VAL A 279 -1.91 -22.63 -2.80
N ALA A 280 -1.33 -23.05 -3.92
CA ALA A 280 -1.30 -24.46 -4.32
C ALA A 280 -0.57 -25.33 -3.30
N GLY A 281 0.62 -24.90 -2.85
CA GLY A 281 1.40 -25.61 -1.84
C GLY A 281 0.71 -25.67 -0.49
N MET A 282 0.11 -24.58 -0.02
CA MET A 282 -0.63 -24.52 1.23
C MET A 282 -1.85 -25.46 1.22
N ARG A 283 -2.61 -25.47 0.11
CA ARG A 283 -3.74 -26.41 -0.05
C ARG A 283 -3.30 -27.87 -0.02
N SER A 284 -2.16 -28.21 -0.62
CA SER A 284 -1.62 -29.57 -0.56
C SER A 284 -1.22 -30.00 0.86
N LEU A 285 -0.95 -29.06 1.75
CA LEU A 285 -0.67 -29.27 3.17
C LEU A 285 -1.95 -29.19 4.06
N GLY A 286 -3.13 -28.99 3.45
CA GLY A 286 -4.40 -28.94 4.17
C GLY A 286 -4.77 -27.57 4.74
N PHE A 287 -4.11 -26.49 4.32
CA PHE A 287 -4.51 -25.13 4.70
C PHE A 287 -5.47 -24.54 3.66
N GLU A 288 -6.50 -23.87 4.14
CA GLU A 288 -7.48 -23.20 3.27
C GLU A 288 -7.31 -21.68 3.32
N PRO A 289 -7.31 -21.00 2.15
CA PRO A 289 -7.36 -19.57 2.10
C PRO A 289 -8.68 -19.00 2.66
N LEU A 290 -8.59 -17.81 3.26
CA LEU A 290 -9.74 -17.11 3.84
C LEU A 290 -10.73 -16.62 2.76
N LEU A 291 -10.21 -16.20 1.60
CA LEU A 291 -10.99 -15.68 0.48
C LEU A 291 -11.08 -16.71 -0.65
N SER A 292 -12.11 -16.58 -1.48
CA SER A 292 -12.18 -17.28 -2.78
C SER A 292 -11.10 -16.77 -3.75
N ASP A 293 -10.72 -17.60 -4.72
CA ASP A 293 -9.57 -17.33 -5.60
C ASP A 293 -9.74 -16.06 -6.45
N ASP A 294 -10.96 -15.68 -6.80
CA ASP A 294 -11.29 -14.49 -7.59
C ASP A 294 -11.15 -13.17 -6.82
N LEU A 295 -11.09 -13.22 -5.50
CA LEU A 295 -10.96 -12.05 -4.63
C LEU A 295 -9.52 -11.75 -4.22
N HIS A 296 -8.60 -12.69 -4.41
CA HIS A 296 -7.22 -12.55 -3.95
C HIS A 296 -6.41 -11.52 -4.74
N SER A 297 -5.69 -10.67 -4.01
CA SER A 297 -4.55 -9.94 -4.57
C SER A 297 -3.29 -10.82 -4.62
N PRO A 298 -2.32 -10.52 -5.50
CA PRO A 298 -1.02 -11.20 -5.50
C PRO A 298 -0.07 -10.70 -4.38
N ILE A 299 -0.56 -9.89 -3.44
CA ILE A 299 0.25 -9.17 -2.44
C ILE A 299 0.42 -9.99 -1.17
N ILE A 300 -0.68 -10.51 -0.65
CA ILE A 300 -0.72 -11.26 0.61
C ILE A 300 -1.92 -12.21 0.59
N THR A 301 -1.75 -13.39 1.18
CA THR A 301 -2.83 -14.37 1.35
C THR A 301 -3.06 -14.65 2.84
N SER A 302 -4.31 -14.59 3.26
CA SER A 302 -4.75 -15.03 4.58
C SER A 302 -5.21 -16.48 4.52
N PHE A 303 -4.76 -17.28 5.48
CA PHE A 303 -5.14 -18.70 5.63
C PHE A 303 -5.82 -18.90 6.96
N TYR A 304 -6.84 -19.75 7.02
CA TYR A 304 -7.42 -20.19 8.28
C TYR A 304 -6.36 -20.90 9.14
N SER A 305 -6.37 -20.61 10.43
CA SER A 305 -5.57 -21.36 11.40
C SER A 305 -6.09 -22.81 11.50
N PRO A 306 -5.19 -23.80 11.67
CA PRO A 306 -5.61 -25.17 11.96
C PRO A 306 -6.48 -25.26 13.21
N THR A 307 -7.51 -26.11 13.17
CA THR A 307 -8.43 -26.35 14.31
C THR A 307 -7.89 -27.36 15.32
N HIS A 308 -6.68 -27.90 15.11
CA HIS A 308 -6.05 -28.88 15.99
C HIS A 308 -5.78 -28.28 17.38
N SER A 309 -6.07 -29.01 18.46
CA SER A 309 -5.93 -28.54 19.86
C SER A 309 -4.52 -28.08 20.22
N ASP A 310 -3.51 -28.67 19.61
CA ASP A 310 -2.10 -28.40 19.89
C ASP A 310 -1.55 -27.24 19.05
N TYR A 311 -2.31 -26.78 18.05
CA TYR A 311 -1.88 -25.66 17.22
C TYR A 311 -1.82 -24.36 18.03
N GLN A 312 -0.71 -23.68 17.93
CA GLN A 312 -0.51 -22.32 18.44
C GLN A 312 0.27 -21.51 17.40
N PHE A 313 -0.29 -20.41 16.92
CA PHE A 313 0.36 -19.55 15.91
C PHE A 313 1.79 -19.16 16.33
N LYS A 314 2.02 -18.80 17.60
CA LYS A 314 3.34 -18.39 18.08
C LYS A 314 4.38 -19.52 17.96
N ALA A 315 4.01 -20.76 18.25
CA ALA A 315 4.89 -21.91 18.10
C ALA A 315 5.20 -22.21 16.62
N PHE A 316 4.18 -22.16 15.76
CA PHE A 316 4.31 -22.30 14.31
C PHE A 316 5.22 -21.20 13.74
N TYR A 317 4.97 -19.94 14.08
CA TYR A 317 5.80 -18.78 13.69
C TYR A 317 7.26 -18.96 14.11
N THR A 318 7.52 -19.37 15.36
CA THR A 318 8.88 -19.56 15.86
C THR A 318 9.64 -20.63 15.07
N ARG A 319 9.00 -21.78 14.79
CA ARG A 319 9.59 -22.85 13.98
C ARG A 319 9.89 -22.41 12.53
N LEU A 320 9.04 -21.59 11.92
CA LEU A 320 9.30 -21.03 10.61
C LEU A 320 10.44 -20.01 10.64
N LYS A 321 10.49 -19.16 11.66
CA LYS A 321 11.57 -18.18 11.81
C LYS A 321 12.93 -18.85 11.99
N GLU A 322 13.02 -19.93 12.75
CA GLU A 322 14.23 -20.76 12.90
C GLU A 322 14.69 -21.38 11.56
N GLN A 323 13.77 -21.58 10.61
CA GLN A 323 14.06 -22.02 9.24
C GLN A 323 14.28 -20.85 8.25
N GLY A 324 14.31 -19.60 8.74
CA GLY A 324 14.60 -18.41 7.95
C GLY A 324 13.37 -17.76 7.29
N PHE A 325 12.14 -18.02 7.78
CA PHE A 325 10.91 -17.42 7.25
C PHE A 325 10.10 -16.74 8.34
N VAL A 326 9.68 -15.50 8.08
CA VAL A 326 8.84 -14.72 9.00
C VAL A 326 7.50 -14.47 8.34
N ILE A 327 6.44 -15.05 8.88
CA ILE A 327 5.04 -14.85 8.47
C ILE A 327 4.34 -13.84 9.40
N TYR A 328 3.06 -13.55 9.18
CA TYR A 328 2.36 -12.51 9.92
C TYR A 328 1.09 -13.04 10.59
N PRO A 329 0.73 -12.55 11.79
CA PRO A 329 -0.53 -12.93 12.43
C PRO A 329 -1.72 -12.43 11.60
N GLY A 330 -2.85 -13.07 11.76
CA GLY A 330 -4.12 -12.61 11.20
C GLY A 330 -4.56 -11.27 11.81
N LYS A 331 -5.52 -10.63 11.14
CA LYS A 331 -6.06 -9.34 11.55
C LYS A 331 -7.57 -9.22 11.38
N VAL A 332 -8.20 -10.28 10.86
CA VAL A 332 -9.65 -10.35 10.67
C VAL A 332 -10.33 -10.56 12.00
N SER A 333 -11.46 -9.86 12.23
CA SER A 333 -12.14 -9.85 13.52
C SER A 333 -12.88 -11.16 13.81
N ASN A 334 -13.36 -11.86 12.77
CA ASN A 334 -14.31 -12.97 12.88
C ASN A 334 -13.71 -14.34 12.48
N ALA A 335 -12.39 -14.41 12.23
CA ALA A 335 -11.75 -15.68 11.86
C ALA A 335 -10.35 -15.78 12.49
N ASP A 336 -10.05 -16.93 13.05
CA ASP A 336 -8.67 -17.25 13.45
C ASP A 336 -7.88 -17.60 12.20
N CYS A 337 -6.91 -16.75 11.85
CA CYS A 337 -6.15 -16.84 10.63
C CYS A 337 -4.71 -16.30 10.80
N PHE A 338 -3.87 -16.59 9.83
CA PHE A 338 -2.54 -15.99 9.69
C PHE A 338 -2.32 -15.57 8.25
N ARG A 339 -1.29 -14.75 8.00
CA ARG A 339 -1.03 -14.18 6.70
C ARG A 339 0.37 -14.48 6.22
N ILE A 340 0.51 -14.69 4.91
CA ILE A 340 1.79 -14.84 4.21
C ILE A 340 1.82 -13.86 3.05
N GLY A 341 2.78 -12.94 3.08
CA GLY A 341 3.01 -11.96 2.02
C GLY A 341 3.88 -12.53 0.90
N ASN A 342 3.66 -12.02 -0.31
CA ASN A 342 4.36 -12.47 -1.52
C ASN A 342 5.30 -11.39 -2.09
N ILE A 343 5.33 -10.21 -1.46
CA ILE A 343 6.06 -9.03 -1.92
C ILE A 343 7.47 -8.94 -1.31
N GLY A 344 8.34 -8.16 -1.94
CA GLY A 344 9.72 -8.00 -1.51
C GLY A 344 10.70 -8.75 -2.40
N GLU A 345 11.92 -8.88 -1.91
CA GLU A 345 12.98 -9.69 -2.53
C GLU A 345 12.69 -11.19 -2.30
N VAL A 346 11.58 -11.65 -2.90
CA VAL A 346 11.00 -12.99 -2.77
C VAL A 346 10.68 -13.53 -4.18
N TYR A 347 11.14 -14.72 -4.47
CA TYR A 347 11.04 -15.37 -5.77
C TYR A 347 10.33 -16.73 -5.67
N PRO A 348 9.82 -17.32 -6.76
CA PRO A 348 9.11 -18.60 -6.71
C PRO A 348 9.87 -19.72 -5.98
N ALA A 349 11.19 -19.83 -6.18
CA ALA A 349 12.03 -20.80 -5.45
C ALA A 349 12.03 -20.58 -3.93
N ASP A 350 11.85 -19.34 -3.45
CA ASP A 350 11.73 -19.06 -2.03
C ASP A 350 10.39 -19.54 -1.47
N ILE A 351 9.33 -19.43 -2.27
CA ILE A 351 8.00 -19.94 -1.91
C ILE A 351 8.01 -21.47 -1.84
N GLU A 352 8.67 -22.14 -2.78
CA GLU A 352 8.85 -23.61 -2.74
C GLU A 352 9.59 -24.05 -1.45
N ARG A 353 10.67 -23.34 -1.10
CA ARG A 353 11.40 -23.58 0.16
C ARG A 353 10.53 -23.30 1.39
N LEU A 354 9.69 -22.27 1.36
CA LEU A 354 8.74 -21.96 2.43
C LEU A 354 7.75 -23.11 2.63
N ILE A 355 7.17 -23.67 1.56
CA ILE A 355 6.22 -24.81 1.65
C ILE A 355 6.88 -26.00 2.36
N GLY A 356 8.11 -26.37 1.98
CA GLY A 356 8.87 -27.41 2.67
C GLY A 356 9.21 -27.09 4.14
N ALA A 357 9.37 -25.81 4.46
CA ALA A 357 9.57 -25.37 5.84
C ALA A 357 8.27 -25.44 6.67
N ILE A 358 7.13 -25.09 6.03
CA ILE A 358 5.80 -25.19 6.66
C ILE A 358 5.49 -26.65 6.99
N GLU A 359 5.69 -27.59 6.05
CA GLU A 359 5.49 -29.02 6.28
C GLU A 359 6.26 -29.50 7.53
N LYS A 360 7.54 -29.15 7.66
CA LYS A 360 8.37 -29.49 8.84
C LYS A 360 7.92 -28.77 10.12
N ALA A 361 7.27 -27.62 10.00
CA ALA A 361 6.81 -26.85 11.15
C ALA A 361 5.44 -27.31 11.68
N MET A 362 4.74 -28.21 10.97
CA MET A 362 3.41 -28.74 11.32
C MET A 362 3.48 -29.77 12.47
N TYR A 363 4.02 -29.37 13.60
CA TYR A 363 4.29 -30.22 14.76
C TYR A 363 3.03 -30.89 15.37
N TRP A 364 1.86 -30.34 15.09
CA TRP A 364 0.57 -30.91 15.55
C TRP A 364 0.08 -32.10 14.71
N GLN A 365 0.75 -32.42 13.60
CA GLN A 365 0.45 -33.58 12.75
C GLN A 365 1.38 -34.77 13.02
N VAL A 366 2.39 -34.61 13.87
CA VAL A 366 3.29 -35.70 14.24
C VAL A 366 2.63 -36.45 15.37
N ALA A 367 2.08 -37.64 15.07
CA ALA A 367 1.56 -38.59 16.04
C ALA A 367 2.68 -39.29 16.81
#